data_e1a4d2629cfff388603a1c20cf2c0a22
#
_entry.id   e1a4d2629cfff388603a1c20cf2c0a22
#
_cell.length_a   1.000
_cell.length_b   1.000
_cell.length_c   1.000
_cell.angle_alpha   90.00
_cell.angle_beta   90.00
_cell.angle_gamma   90.00
#
_symmetry.space_group_name_H-M   'P 1'
#
loop_
_entity.id
_entity.type
_entity.pdbx_description
1 polymer ?
#
loop_
_entity_poly.entity_id
_entity_poly.type
_entity_poly.pdbx_seq_one_letter_code
_entity_poly.pdbx_strand_id
1 'polypeptide(L)'
;DATMGKGNDTLFLCELAGEKGKVLAFDIQQEALDVTKELLKTHGKEMQAELILDGHEHMDRYAGKESADVICFNFGYLPGGNHNLATTYRTSIEAIGKGLGILKHGGMMSLCIYSGGDTGFEEKEKILEYVKALPGKEYTVIVNEYYNRKNCPPMPVFIFKE
;
A
#
# COMPACT_ATOMS: atom_id res chain seq x y z
N ASP A 1 -1.42 4.39 3.99
CA ASP A 1 -0.52 3.24 3.97
C ASP A 1 -1.34 1.96 4.14
N ALA A 2 -1.45 1.18 3.09
CA ALA A 2 -2.31 -0.02 3.09
C ALA A 2 -1.58 -1.28 3.59
N THR A 3 -0.29 -1.18 3.86
CA THR A 3 0.57 -2.28 4.31
C THR A 3 1.62 -1.73 5.28
N MET A 4 1.17 -1.37 6.47
CA MET A 4 1.92 -0.57 7.44
C MET A 4 3.25 -1.20 7.88
N GLY A 5 3.25 -2.49 8.17
CA GLY A 5 4.44 -3.22 8.59
C GLY A 5 5.15 -2.55 9.78
N LYS A 6 6.42 -2.19 9.59
CA LYS A 6 7.22 -1.50 10.62
C LYS A 6 7.05 0.01 10.65
N GLY A 7 6.13 0.57 9.86
CA GLY A 7 5.72 1.97 9.91
C GLY A 7 6.63 2.97 9.19
N ASN A 8 7.64 2.51 8.43
CA ASN A 8 8.55 3.43 7.74
C ASN A 8 7.81 4.29 6.70
N ASP A 9 6.95 3.68 5.88
CA ASP A 9 6.15 4.40 4.90
C ASP A 9 5.07 5.24 5.58
N THR A 10 4.47 4.75 6.68
CA THR A 10 3.54 5.52 7.50
C THR A 10 4.17 6.81 8.03
N LEU A 11 5.39 6.72 8.59
CA LEU A 11 6.14 7.87 9.07
C LEU A 11 6.43 8.85 7.94
N PHE A 12 6.94 8.35 6.81
CA PHE A 12 7.22 9.17 5.63
C PHE A 12 5.98 9.90 5.11
N LEU A 13 4.84 9.20 5.04
CA LEU A 13 3.56 9.81 4.65
C LEU A 13 3.09 10.88 5.64
N CYS A 14 3.29 10.69 6.95
CA CYS A 14 3.01 11.71 7.95
C CYS A 14 3.87 12.97 7.76
N GLU A 15 5.14 12.80 7.41
CA GLU A 15 6.05 13.92 7.13
C GLU A 15 5.61 14.70 5.89
N LEU A 16 5.26 13.98 4.80
CA LEU A 16 4.78 14.58 3.55
C LEU A 16 3.42 15.27 3.71
N ALA A 17 2.51 14.68 4.44
CA ALA A 17 1.17 15.23 4.65
C ALA A 17 1.19 16.53 5.47
N GLY A 18 2.26 16.79 6.22
CA GLY A 18 2.42 17.97 7.06
C GLY A 18 1.44 17.99 8.25
N GLU A 19 1.44 19.06 9.01
CA GLU A 19 0.70 19.16 10.28
C GLU A 19 -0.83 19.00 10.16
N LYS A 20 -1.38 19.32 9.00
CA LYS A 20 -2.84 19.26 8.75
C LYS A 20 -3.27 17.96 8.05
N GLY A 21 -2.31 17.18 7.58
CA GLY A 21 -2.57 15.91 6.90
C GLY A 21 -2.86 14.80 7.88
N LYS A 22 -3.55 13.77 7.41
CA LYS A 22 -3.87 12.56 8.16
C LYS A 22 -3.48 11.33 7.36
N VAL A 23 -2.94 10.34 8.04
CA VAL A 23 -2.56 9.05 7.46
C VAL A 23 -3.41 7.95 8.12
N LEU A 24 -4.04 7.10 7.30
CA LEU A 24 -4.62 5.84 7.74
C LEU A 24 -3.62 4.74 7.40
N ALA A 25 -3.27 3.90 8.37
CA ALA A 25 -2.28 2.86 8.19
C ALA A 25 -2.85 1.51 8.64
N PHE A 26 -2.82 0.52 7.73
CA PHE A 26 -3.46 -0.78 7.91
C PHE A 26 -2.44 -1.89 8.08
N ASP A 27 -2.70 -2.79 9.02
CA ASP A 27 -2.04 -4.08 9.12
C ASP A 27 -2.94 -5.08 9.86
N ILE A 28 -2.80 -6.35 9.55
CA ILE A 28 -3.52 -7.44 10.23
C ILE A 28 -2.79 -7.96 11.47
N GLN A 29 -1.56 -7.51 11.69
CA GLN A 29 -0.68 -7.97 12.77
C GLN A 29 -0.58 -6.91 13.88
N GLN A 30 -0.95 -7.28 15.10
CA GLN A 30 -0.83 -6.39 16.27
C GLN A 30 0.61 -5.90 16.49
N GLU A 31 1.60 -6.76 16.23
CA GLU A 31 3.02 -6.40 16.33
C GLU A 31 3.39 -5.23 15.41
N ALA A 32 2.85 -5.19 14.20
CA ALA A 32 3.08 -4.09 13.26
C ALA A 32 2.53 -2.76 13.82
N LEU A 33 1.32 -2.80 14.41
CA LEU A 33 0.74 -1.62 15.05
C LEU A 33 1.59 -1.11 16.22
N ASP A 34 2.05 -2.02 17.07
CA ASP A 34 2.83 -1.67 18.26
C ASP A 34 4.17 -1.04 17.87
N VAL A 35 4.88 -1.63 16.91
CA VAL A 35 6.15 -1.10 16.41
C VAL A 35 5.96 0.26 15.74
N THR A 36 4.95 0.39 14.89
CA THR A 36 4.64 1.66 14.19
C THR A 36 4.26 2.75 15.17
N LYS A 37 3.48 2.43 16.18
CA LYS A 37 3.08 3.40 17.22
C LYS A 37 4.30 3.98 17.95
N GLU A 38 5.24 3.13 18.34
CA GLU A 38 6.47 3.59 19.00
C GLU A 38 7.36 4.41 18.05
N LEU A 39 7.44 4.00 16.77
CA LEU A 39 8.15 4.77 15.75
C LEU A 39 7.57 6.19 15.60
N LEU A 40 6.26 6.29 15.43
CA LEU A 40 5.57 7.58 15.27
C LEU A 40 5.71 8.47 16.51
N LYS A 41 5.61 7.89 17.71
CA LYS A 41 5.80 8.59 18.98
C LYS A 41 7.22 9.17 19.09
N THR A 42 8.23 8.40 18.73
CA THR A 42 9.62 8.86 18.75
C THR A 42 9.85 10.06 17.82
N HIS A 43 9.05 10.19 16.76
CA HIS A 43 9.13 11.29 15.78
C HIS A 43 8.05 12.38 16.01
N GLY A 44 7.24 12.28 17.06
CA GLY A 44 6.17 13.24 17.36
C GLY A 44 5.06 13.26 16.30
N LYS A 45 4.78 12.11 15.67
CA LYS A 45 3.81 11.96 14.57
C LYS A 45 2.57 11.13 14.94
N GLU A 46 2.44 10.70 16.19
CA GLU A 46 1.35 9.83 16.66
C GLU A 46 -0.05 10.40 16.44
N MET A 47 -0.19 11.73 16.45
CA MET A 47 -1.48 12.39 16.24
C MET A 47 -1.87 12.52 14.76
N GLN A 48 -0.94 12.28 13.83
CA GLN A 48 -1.18 12.40 12.40
C GLN A 48 -1.61 11.08 11.75
N ALA A 49 -1.35 9.96 12.42
CA ALA A 49 -1.70 8.64 11.91
C ALA A 49 -2.78 7.95 12.76
N GLU A 50 -3.69 7.29 12.09
CA GLU A 50 -4.62 6.33 12.67
C GLU A 50 -4.18 4.93 12.26
N LEU A 51 -3.77 4.12 13.24
CA LEU A 51 -3.31 2.75 13.04
C LEU A 51 -4.50 1.79 13.15
N ILE A 52 -4.74 0.99 12.14
CA ILE A 52 -5.93 0.19 11.98
C ILE A 52 -5.54 -1.28 11.91
N LEU A 53 -6.00 -2.07 12.89
CA LEU A 53 -5.85 -3.53 12.91
C LEU A 53 -6.95 -4.17 12.06
N ASP A 54 -6.81 -4.08 10.76
CA ASP A 54 -7.75 -4.70 9.79
C ASP A 54 -7.02 -4.93 8.46
N GLY A 55 -7.60 -5.78 7.61
CA GLY A 55 -7.09 -6.00 6.26
C GLY A 55 -7.28 -4.77 5.36
N HIS A 56 -6.31 -4.52 4.49
CA HIS A 56 -6.36 -3.41 3.55
C HIS A 56 -7.55 -3.50 2.57
N GLU A 57 -8.09 -4.68 2.36
CA GLU A 57 -9.31 -4.90 1.56
C GLU A 57 -10.57 -4.31 2.21
N HIS A 58 -10.48 -3.84 3.45
CA HIS A 58 -11.58 -3.18 4.16
C HIS A 58 -11.42 -1.66 4.28
N MET A 59 -10.47 -1.06 3.56
CA MET A 59 -10.15 0.37 3.69
C MET A 59 -11.34 1.31 3.40
N ASP A 60 -12.32 0.85 2.61
CA ASP A 60 -13.55 1.57 2.31
C ASP A 60 -14.48 1.76 3.51
N ARG A 61 -14.24 1.06 4.63
CA ARG A 61 -14.96 1.28 5.91
C ARG A 61 -14.40 2.48 6.69
N TYR A 62 -13.17 2.88 6.40
CA TYR A 62 -12.41 3.88 7.15
C TYR A 62 -12.19 5.18 6.38
N ALA A 63 -12.28 5.14 5.06
CA ALA A 63 -12.10 6.29 4.19
C ALA A 63 -13.27 6.43 3.21
N GLY A 64 -13.74 7.65 3.03
CA GLY A 64 -14.81 7.95 2.10
C GLY A 64 -14.36 7.94 0.64
N LYS A 65 -15.32 7.94 -0.27
CA LYS A 65 -15.06 8.05 -1.71
C LYS A 65 -14.32 9.36 -1.99
N GLU A 66 -13.29 9.29 -2.84
CA GLU A 66 -12.50 10.45 -3.30
C GLU A 66 -11.95 11.31 -2.14
N SER A 67 -11.45 10.65 -1.09
CA SER A 67 -10.92 11.31 0.11
C SER A 67 -9.40 11.25 0.25
N ALA A 68 -8.73 10.30 -0.41
CA ALA A 68 -7.29 10.12 -0.32
C ALA A 68 -6.54 10.79 -1.48
N ASP A 69 -5.44 11.46 -1.16
CA ASP A 69 -4.53 12.05 -2.15
C ASP A 69 -3.51 11.01 -2.64
N VAL A 70 -3.04 10.15 -1.73
CA VAL A 70 -2.06 9.09 -2.02
C VAL A 70 -2.44 7.81 -1.29
N ILE A 71 -2.26 6.66 -1.93
CA ILE A 71 -2.39 5.34 -1.33
C ILE A 71 -1.12 4.54 -1.67
N CYS A 72 -0.48 3.94 -0.65
CA CYS A 72 0.72 3.13 -0.82
C CYS A 72 0.48 1.69 -0.40
N PHE A 73 1.01 0.75 -1.19
CA PHE A 73 1.03 -0.68 -0.93
C PHE A 73 2.44 -1.25 -1.08
N ASN A 74 2.83 -2.12 -0.17
CA ASN A 74 3.96 -3.04 -0.30
C ASN A 74 3.42 -4.46 -0.24
N PHE A 75 3.22 -5.11 -1.41
CA PHE A 75 2.69 -6.46 -1.46
C PHE A 75 3.80 -7.49 -1.20
N GLY A 76 3.52 -8.42 -0.31
CA GLY A 76 4.45 -9.44 0.10
C GLY A 76 4.28 -9.79 1.58
N TYR A 77 5.37 -10.12 2.24
CA TYR A 77 5.40 -10.43 3.68
C TYR A 77 6.23 -9.40 4.46
N LEU A 78 5.92 -9.24 5.73
CA LEU A 78 6.70 -8.38 6.63
C LEU A 78 8.12 -8.94 6.78
N PRO A 79 9.18 -8.20 6.44
CA PRO A 79 10.55 -8.67 6.58
C PRO A 79 10.87 -9.07 8.03
N GLY A 80 11.21 -10.37 8.24
CA GLY A 80 11.42 -10.97 9.56
C GLY A 80 10.15 -11.40 10.28
N GLY A 81 8.98 -11.24 9.67
CA GLY A 81 7.70 -11.72 10.20
C GLY A 81 7.36 -13.16 9.76
N ASN A 82 6.14 -13.58 10.07
CA ASN A 82 5.63 -14.88 9.68
C ASN A 82 5.28 -14.91 8.19
N HIS A 83 6.00 -15.67 7.39
CA HIS A 83 5.78 -15.82 5.95
C HIS A 83 4.37 -16.33 5.57
N ASN A 84 3.67 -16.99 6.52
CA ASN A 84 2.28 -17.44 6.30
C ASN A 84 1.26 -16.30 6.37
N LEU A 85 1.68 -15.09 6.75
CA LEU A 85 0.86 -13.88 6.83
C LEU A 85 1.22 -12.88 5.71
N ALA A 86 1.49 -13.39 4.53
CA ALA A 86 1.70 -12.58 3.32
C ALA A 86 0.37 -12.10 2.73
N THR A 87 0.43 -11.03 1.94
CA THR A 87 -0.69 -10.61 1.09
C THR A 87 -1.05 -11.72 0.10
N THR A 88 -2.27 -11.74 -0.36
CA THR A 88 -2.73 -12.66 -1.41
C THR A 88 -3.28 -11.86 -2.58
N TYR A 89 -3.14 -12.36 -3.82
CA TYR A 89 -3.65 -11.65 -4.98
C TYR A 89 -5.12 -11.26 -4.89
N ARG A 90 -5.94 -12.05 -4.17
CA ARG A 90 -7.39 -11.78 -4.01
C ARG A 90 -7.62 -10.54 -3.14
N THR A 91 -7.05 -10.50 -1.95
CA THR A 91 -7.15 -9.35 -1.04
C THR A 91 -6.48 -8.12 -1.63
N SER A 92 -5.35 -8.29 -2.32
CA SER A 92 -4.61 -7.21 -2.97
C SER A 92 -5.40 -6.57 -4.12
N ILE A 93 -6.01 -7.36 -5.00
CA ILE A 93 -6.85 -6.83 -6.10
C ILE A 93 -8.11 -6.15 -5.55
N GLU A 94 -8.76 -6.73 -4.54
CA GLU A 94 -9.91 -6.11 -3.88
C GLU A 94 -9.54 -4.77 -3.26
N ALA A 95 -8.40 -4.71 -2.55
CA ALA A 95 -7.89 -3.49 -1.93
C ALA A 95 -7.53 -2.42 -2.96
N ILE A 96 -6.87 -2.78 -4.07
CA ILE A 96 -6.58 -1.85 -5.17
C ILE A 96 -7.89 -1.29 -5.72
N GLY A 97 -8.88 -2.13 -6.02
CA GLY A 97 -10.18 -1.68 -6.54
C GLY A 97 -10.90 -0.71 -5.60
N LYS A 98 -10.95 -1.00 -4.30
CA LYS A 98 -11.51 -0.11 -3.28
C LYS A 98 -10.70 1.17 -3.14
N GLY A 99 -9.38 1.06 -3.15
CA GLY A 99 -8.46 2.19 -3.11
C GLY A 99 -8.67 3.16 -4.28
N LEU A 100 -8.90 2.67 -5.50
CA LEU A 100 -9.22 3.52 -6.65
C LEU A 100 -10.53 4.31 -6.46
N GLY A 101 -11.51 3.74 -5.76
CA GLY A 101 -12.73 4.45 -5.36
C GLY A 101 -12.51 5.54 -4.31
N ILE A 102 -11.56 5.33 -3.39
CA ILE A 102 -11.17 6.25 -2.33
C ILE A 102 -10.24 7.35 -2.85
N LEU A 103 -9.43 7.06 -3.87
CA LEU A 103 -8.47 7.99 -4.45
C LEU A 103 -9.20 9.16 -5.12
N LYS A 104 -8.75 10.39 -4.85
CA LYS A 104 -9.22 11.61 -5.52
C LYS A 104 -8.80 11.63 -6.99
N HIS A 105 -9.50 12.44 -7.81
CA HIS A 105 -8.98 12.85 -9.11
C HIS A 105 -7.67 13.63 -8.93
N GLY A 106 -6.67 13.33 -9.75
CA GLY A 106 -5.30 13.83 -9.57
C GLY A 106 -4.50 13.13 -8.48
N GLY A 107 -5.11 12.17 -7.77
CA GLY A 107 -4.43 11.36 -6.76
C GLY A 107 -3.59 10.23 -7.36
N MET A 108 -2.70 9.66 -6.56
CA MET A 108 -1.76 8.62 -6.97
C MET A 108 -1.82 7.40 -6.05
N MET A 109 -1.81 6.21 -6.63
CA MET A 109 -1.59 4.96 -5.92
C MET A 109 -0.22 4.40 -6.29
N SER A 110 0.59 4.07 -5.29
CA SER A 110 1.90 3.43 -5.43
C SER A 110 1.83 1.99 -4.96
N LEU A 111 2.20 1.06 -5.84
CA LEU A 111 2.29 -0.35 -5.53
C LEU A 111 3.76 -0.77 -5.63
N CYS A 112 4.31 -1.35 -4.58
CA CYS A 112 5.60 -2.02 -4.60
C CYS A 112 5.36 -3.54 -4.55
N ILE A 113 5.57 -4.23 -5.66
CA ILE A 113 5.21 -5.64 -5.82
C ILE A 113 6.47 -6.50 -5.67
N TYR A 114 6.53 -7.28 -4.59
CA TYR A 114 7.61 -8.22 -4.31
C TYR A 114 7.29 -9.57 -4.94
N SER A 115 8.21 -10.12 -5.71
CA SER A 115 8.09 -11.43 -6.38
C SER A 115 8.99 -12.46 -5.71
N GLY A 116 8.84 -12.66 -4.40
CA GLY A 116 9.60 -13.65 -3.62
C GLY A 116 8.70 -14.69 -2.96
N GLY A 117 9.24 -15.89 -2.70
CA GLY A 117 8.47 -16.99 -2.11
C GLY A 117 7.53 -17.68 -3.10
N ASP A 118 6.76 -18.68 -2.60
CA ASP A 118 5.94 -19.56 -3.46
C ASP A 118 4.73 -18.86 -4.09
N THR A 119 4.19 -17.81 -3.46
CA THR A 119 2.96 -17.12 -3.89
C THR A 119 3.21 -15.74 -4.51
N GLY A 120 4.39 -15.15 -4.33
CA GLY A 120 4.70 -13.80 -4.79
C GLY A 120 4.70 -13.62 -6.31
N PHE A 121 5.06 -14.66 -7.06
CA PHE A 121 5.02 -14.63 -8.51
C PHE A 121 3.59 -14.62 -9.04
N GLU A 122 2.69 -15.44 -8.49
CA GLU A 122 1.28 -15.46 -8.86
C GLU A 122 0.61 -14.13 -8.50
N GLU A 123 0.86 -13.60 -7.31
CA GLU A 123 0.33 -12.30 -6.89
C GLU A 123 0.76 -11.18 -7.84
N LYS A 124 2.04 -11.12 -8.20
CA LYS A 124 2.58 -10.17 -9.18
C LYS A 124 1.85 -10.24 -10.52
N GLU A 125 1.74 -11.45 -11.09
CA GLU A 125 1.09 -11.65 -12.38
C GLU A 125 -0.38 -11.18 -12.34
N LYS A 126 -1.12 -11.56 -11.31
CA LYS A 126 -2.53 -11.20 -11.14
C LYS A 126 -2.74 -9.70 -10.94
N ILE A 127 -1.88 -9.04 -10.16
CA ILE A 127 -1.93 -7.59 -9.99
C ILE A 127 -1.64 -6.90 -11.32
N LEU A 128 -0.60 -7.32 -12.07
CA LEU A 128 -0.26 -6.72 -13.37
C LEU A 128 -1.37 -6.92 -14.40
N GLU A 129 -2.02 -8.10 -14.45
CA GLU A 129 -3.20 -8.32 -15.30
C GLU A 129 -4.33 -7.35 -14.95
N TYR A 130 -4.61 -7.18 -13.65
CA TYR A 130 -5.67 -6.30 -13.16
C TYR A 130 -5.41 -4.83 -13.54
N VAL A 131 -4.22 -4.31 -13.22
CA VAL A 131 -3.92 -2.88 -13.48
C VAL A 131 -3.83 -2.58 -14.98
N LYS A 132 -3.43 -3.55 -15.80
CA LYS A 132 -3.45 -3.44 -17.27
C LYS A 132 -4.87 -3.30 -17.83
N ALA A 133 -5.85 -3.88 -17.16
CA ALA A 133 -7.26 -3.84 -17.59
C ALA A 133 -7.99 -2.55 -17.14
N LEU A 134 -7.37 -1.70 -16.33
CA LEU A 134 -7.97 -0.44 -15.91
C LEU A 134 -8.27 0.48 -17.11
N PRO A 135 -9.44 1.18 -17.12
CA PRO A 135 -9.82 2.02 -18.25
C PRO A 135 -8.87 3.22 -18.39
N GLY A 136 -8.15 3.29 -19.52
CA GLY A 136 -7.14 4.32 -19.79
C GLY A 136 -7.68 5.76 -19.93
N LYS A 137 -9.00 5.96 -19.87
CA LYS A 137 -9.63 7.28 -19.78
C LYS A 137 -9.75 7.78 -18.34
N GLU A 138 -9.66 6.88 -17.38
CA GLU A 138 -9.84 7.16 -15.96
C GLU A 138 -8.52 7.00 -15.19
N TYR A 139 -7.61 6.18 -15.70
CA TYR A 139 -6.36 5.85 -15.01
C TYR A 139 -5.19 5.78 -15.97
N THR A 140 -4.09 6.40 -15.58
CA THR A 140 -2.77 6.18 -16.19
C THR A 140 -1.97 5.24 -15.33
N VAL A 141 -1.50 4.11 -15.89
CA VAL A 141 -0.70 3.11 -15.19
C VAL A 141 0.72 3.11 -15.72
N ILE A 142 1.71 3.29 -14.84
CA ILE A 142 3.13 3.23 -15.16
C ILE A 142 3.75 2.05 -14.39
N VAL A 143 4.35 1.11 -15.13
CA VAL A 143 5.08 -0.02 -14.56
C VAL A 143 6.58 0.25 -14.74
N ASN A 144 7.35 0.14 -13.65
CA ASN A 144 8.79 0.36 -13.69
C ASN A 144 9.55 -0.95 -13.50
N GLU A 145 10.51 -1.20 -14.38
CA GLU A 145 11.41 -2.35 -14.30
C GLU A 145 12.85 -1.88 -14.07
N TYR A 146 13.56 -2.58 -13.19
CA TYR A 146 15.00 -2.37 -13.01
C TYR A 146 15.78 -3.01 -14.14
N TYR A 147 16.27 -2.22 -15.09
CA TYR A 147 16.95 -2.70 -16.28
C TYR A 147 18.29 -3.41 -16.00
N ASN A 148 19.00 -2.99 -14.94
CA ASN A 148 20.35 -3.47 -14.60
C ASN A 148 20.41 -4.27 -13.29
N ARG A 149 19.29 -4.65 -12.71
CA ARG A 149 19.24 -5.42 -11.46
C ARG A 149 18.85 -6.87 -11.77
N LYS A 150 19.60 -7.80 -11.14
CA LYS A 150 19.29 -9.24 -11.14
C LYS A 150 18.43 -9.59 -9.91
N ASN A 151 17.94 -10.84 -9.84
CA ASN A 151 17.24 -11.40 -8.68
C ASN A 151 15.86 -10.79 -8.39
N CYS A 152 15.10 -10.47 -9.43
CA CYS A 152 13.70 -10.05 -9.33
C CYS A 152 13.44 -8.97 -8.24
N PRO A 153 14.06 -7.79 -8.36
CA PRO A 153 13.82 -6.72 -7.40
C PRO A 153 12.33 -6.35 -7.35
N PRO A 154 11.85 -5.74 -6.25
CA PRO A 154 10.48 -5.27 -6.16
C PRO A 154 10.13 -4.37 -7.35
N MET A 155 8.93 -4.56 -7.91
CA MET A 155 8.46 -3.81 -9.08
C MET A 155 7.57 -2.65 -8.66
N PRO A 156 8.00 -1.39 -8.83
CA PRO A 156 7.14 -0.23 -8.59
C PRO A 156 6.11 -0.08 -9.70
N VAL A 157 4.85 0.09 -9.32
CA VAL A 157 3.75 0.44 -10.22
C VAL A 157 3.06 1.68 -9.68
N PHE A 158 2.83 2.67 -10.54
CA PHE A 158 2.10 3.88 -10.19
C PHE A 158 0.81 3.96 -10.98
N ILE A 159 -0.29 4.27 -10.29
CA ILE A 159 -1.61 4.47 -10.88
C ILE A 159 -2.04 5.89 -10.56
N PHE A 160 -2.28 6.69 -11.58
CA PHE A 160 -2.80 8.06 -11.46
C PHE A 160 -4.27 8.05 -11.86
N LYS A 161 -5.11 8.64 -11.03
CA LYS A 161 -6.53 8.83 -11.35
C LYS A 161 -6.71 10.17 -12.05
N GLU A 162 -7.17 10.12 -13.30
CA GLU A 162 -7.36 11.29 -14.16
C GLU A 162 -8.54 12.17 -13.72
#